data_77a78e7f25b5d091b9d5b4144762da8a
#
_entry.id   77a78e7f25b5d091b9d5b4144762da8a
#
_cell.length_a   1.000
_cell.length_b   1.000
_cell.length_c   1.000
_cell.angle_alpha   90.00
_cell.angle_beta   90.00
_cell.angle_gamma   90.00
#
_symmetry.space_group_name_H-M   'P 1'
#
loop_
_entity.id
_entity.type
_entity.pdbx_description
1 polymer ?
#
loop_
_entity_poly.entity_id
_entity_poly.type
_entity_poly.pdbx_seq_one_letter_code
_entity_poly.pdbx_strand_id
1 'polypeptide(L)'
;KTWRQINLWMDMAQMLFTEPMPQFRGQQEHNFLQSLLMWLFNTIPEKLAVSKQYSRTQLLCHRFMQLIREYSMHEHQVAFYAEKLCISSRYLHKITVRHLDGKKPKQLIDEQLVAEIKVLLNEPRLSVTEIAEQLHFPDQSYLTHFFKKNTGISPKEFRAIKNLG
;
A
#
# COMPACT_ATOMS: atom_id res chain seq x y z
N LYS A 1 -28.29 17.15 -4.07
CA LYS A 1 -27.42 18.29 -3.64
C LYS A 1 -25.93 17.95 -3.78
N THR A 2 -25.47 16.82 -3.31
CA THR A 2 -24.06 16.41 -3.27
C THR A 2 -23.40 16.29 -4.66
N TRP A 3 -24.10 15.74 -5.67
CA TRP A 3 -23.60 15.65 -7.06
C TRP A 3 -23.31 17.02 -7.67
N ARG A 4 -24.17 18.01 -7.46
CA ARG A 4 -23.95 19.37 -7.96
C ARG A 4 -22.72 20.02 -7.32
N GLN A 5 -22.47 19.74 -6.05
CA GLN A 5 -21.30 20.26 -5.33
C GLN A 5 -20.00 19.59 -5.83
N ILE A 6 -20.04 18.26 -6.08
CA ILE A 6 -18.88 17.55 -6.66
C ILE A 6 -18.52 18.10 -8.02
N ASN A 7 -19.51 18.32 -8.90
CA ASN A 7 -19.27 18.90 -10.22
C ASN A 7 -18.66 20.31 -10.12
N LEU A 8 -19.13 21.15 -9.20
CA LEU A 8 -18.52 22.46 -8.94
C LEU A 8 -17.04 22.36 -8.55
N TRP A 9 -16.66 21.38 -7.70
CA TRP A 9 -15.28 21.14 -7.35
C TRP A 9 -14.44 20.66 -8.55
N MET A 10 -15.03 19.83 -9.43
CA MET A 10 -14.38 19.37 -10.64
C MET A 10 -14.17 20.53 -11.64
N ASP A 11 -15.16 21.41 -11.82
CA ASP A 11 -15.07 22.60 -12.67
C ASP A 11 -13.99 23.57 -12.16
N MET A 12 -13.95 23.80 -10.84
CA MET A 12 -12.88 24.59 -10.20
C MET A 12 -11.50 23.97 -10.40
N ALA A 13 -11.38 22.65 -10.25
CA ALA A 13 -10.13 21.94 -10.50
C ALA A 13 -9.69 22.13 -11.96
N GLN A 14 -10.59 21.97 -12.91
CA GLN A 14 -10.30 22.13 -14.33
C GLN A 14 -9.83 23.56 -14.62
N MET A 15 -10.48 24.59 -14.10
CA MET A 15 -10.02 25.98 -14.25
C MET A 15 -8.61 26.18 -13.68
N LEU A 16 -8.37 25.75 -12.44
CA LEU A 16 -7.10 25.98 -11.76
C LEU A 16 -5.91 25.23 -12.39
N PHE A 17 -6.17 24.06 -12.99
CA PHE A 17 -5.10 23.23 -13.56
C PHE A 17 -4.91 23.44 -15.07
N THR A 18 -5.85 24.06 -15.75
CA THR A 18 -5.78 24.32 -17.21
C THR A 18 -5.16 25.67 -17.55
N GLU A 19 -5.30 26.68 -16.68
CA GLU A 19 -4.71 28.00 -16.91
C GLU A 19 -3.25 28.09 -16.45
N PRO A 20 -2.35 28.65 -17.26
CA PRO A 20 -0.95 28.80 -16.87
C PRO A 20 -0.77 30.01 -15.95
N MET A 21 -0.84 29.78 -14.62
CA MET A 21 -0.40 30.77 -13.63
C MET A 21 0.88 30.27 -12.92
N PRO A 22 2.08 30.51 -13.48
CA PRO A 22 3.30 29.86 -12.99
C PRO A 22 3.75 30.34 -11.60
N GLN A 23 3.43 31.59 -11.19
CA GLN A 23 3.98 32.17 -9.97
C GLN A 23 3.36 31.65 -8.65
N PHE A 24 2.10 31.18 -8.68
CA PHE A 24 1.38 30.76 -7.47
C PHE A 24 0.80 29.35 -7.56
N ARG A 25 1.18 28.58 -8.56
CA ARG A 25 0.59 27.27 -8.85
C ARG A 25 0.61 26.31 -7.67
N GLY A 26 1.78 26.16 -7.04
CA GLY A 26 1.91 25.26 -5.88
C GLY A 26 1.06 25.68 -4.68
N GLN A 27 0.92 26.99 -4.44
CA GLN A 27 0.08 27.52 -3.36
C GLN A 27 -1.41 27.34 -3.67
N GLN A 28 -1.81 27.51 -4.91
CA GLN A 28 -3.19 27.29 -5.36
C GLN A 28 -3.59 25.82 -5.29
N GLU A 29 -2.72 24.92 -5.76
CA GLU A 29 -2.91 23.47 -5.65
C GLU A 29 -3.06 23.04 -4.17
N HIS A 30 -2.19 23.52 -3.32
CA HIS A 30 -2.25 23.23 -1.87
C HIS A 30 -3.55 23.70 -1.24
N ASN A 31 -3.92 24.97 -1.47
CA ASN A 31 -5.14 25.59 -0.92
C ASN A 31 -6.41 24.89 -1.46
N PHE A 32 -6.43 24.53 -2.74
CA PHE A 32 -7.53 23.81 -3.35
C PHE A 32 -7.71 22.43 -2.72
N LEU A 33 -6.63 21.65 -2.60
CA LEU A 33 -6.67 20.33 -1.97
C LEU A 33 -7.09 20.41 -0.51
N GLN A 34 -6.57 21.35 0.23
CA GLN A 34 -6.95 21.57 1.63
C GLN A 34 -8.45 21.90 1.76
N SER A 35 -8.96 22.82 0.94
CA SER A 35 -10.37 23.20 0.93
C SER A 35 -11.29 22.05 0.52
N LEU A 36 -10.89 21.27 -0.50
CA LEU A 36 -11.61 20.07 -0.95
C LEU A 36 -11.68 19.02 0.16
N LEU A 37 -10.56 18.76 0.85
CA LEU A 37 -10.52 17.81 1.97
C LEU A 37 -11.40 18.28 3.12
N MET A 38 -11.34 19.56 3.51
CA MET A 38 -12.22 20.11 4.56
C MET A 38 -13.69 20.00 4.19
N TRP A 39 -14.04 20.29 2.93
CA TRP A 39 -15.42 20.12 2.45
C TRP A 39 -15.85 18.66 2.45
N LEU A 40 -15.02 17.73 2.00
CA LEU A 40 -15.26 16.29 2.03
C LEU A 40 -15.52 15.81 3.46
N PHE A 41 -14.68 16.18 4.42
CA PHE A 41 -14.85 15.83 5.83
C PHE A 41 -16.15 16.39 6.42
N ASN A 42 -16.54 17.61 6.06
CA ASN A 42 -17.79 18.20 6.52
C ASN A 42 -19.03 17.64 5.82
N THR A 43 -18.89 17.13 4.59
CA THR A 43 -20.01 16.65 3.77
C THR A 43 -20.21 15.14 3.93
N ILE A 44 -19.19 14.39 4.33
CA ILE A 44 -19.33 12.98 4.71
C ILE A 44 -20.23 12.97 5.94
N PRO A 45 -21.52 12.50 5.84
CA PRO A 45 -22.39 12.45 7.00
C PRO A 45 -21.70 11.66 8.10
N GLU A 46 -21.84 12.08 9.36
CA GLU A 46 -21.40 11.31 10.53
C GLU A 46 -21.85 9.83 10.46
N LYS A 47 -22.93 9.54 9.75
CA LYS A 47 -23.39 8.17 9.45
C LYS A 47 -22.46 7.34 8.54
N LEU A 48 -21.59 7.96 7.75
CA LEU A 48 -20.48 7.30 7.05
C LEU A 48 -19.18 7.36 7.88
N ALA A 49 -19.02 8.40 8.69
CA ALA A 49 -18.03 8.48 9.75
C ALA A 49 -18.45 7.64 10.98
N VAL A 50 -19.74 7.26 11.07
CA VAL A 50 -20.20 6.27 12.04
C VAL A 50 -19.44 4.99 11.81
N SER A 51 -18.42 4.86 12.64
CA SER A 51 -18.09 3.59 13.25
C SER A 51 -18.90 2.43 12.60
N LYS A 52 -18.43 1.89 11.48
CA LYS A 52 -18.43 0.44 11.42
C LYS A 52 -17.78 0.09 12.75
N GLN A 53 -18.58 -0.32 13.75
CA GLN A 53 -18.04 -0.98 14.92
C GLN A 53 -17.30 -2.19 14.38
N TYR A 54 -16.04 -1.97 14.04
CA TYR A 54 -15.19 -3.06 13.57
C TYR A 54 -15.20 -4.08 14.69
N SER A 55 -15.63 -5.27 14.37
CA SER A 55 -15.48 -6.37 15.32
C SER A 55 -14.01 -6.44 15.73
N ARG A 56 -13.72 -6.95 16.92
CA ARG A 56 -12.34 -7.15 17.40
C ARG A 56 -11.47 -7.84 16.34
N THR A 57 -12.05 -8.79 15.60
CA THR A 57 -11.35 -9.51 14.53
C THR A 57 -11.02 -8.62 13.32
N GLN A 58 -11.90 -7.72 12.94
CA GLN A 58 -11.64 -6.75 11.88
C GLN A 58 -10.56 -5.73 12.27
N LEU A 59 -10.58 -5.27 13.53
CA LEU A 59 -9.51 -4.40 14.05
C LEU A 59 -8.15 -5.11 14.06
N LEU A 60 -8.11 -6.39 14.44
CA LEU A 60 -6.88 -7.18 14.36
C LEU A 60 -6.38 -7.35 12.92
N CYS A 61 -7.27 -7.59 11.96
CA CYS A 61 -6.89 -7.65 10.55
C CYS A 61 -6.36 -6.30 10.04
N HIS A 62 -7.01 -5.18 10.40
CA HIS A 62 -6.53 -3.85 10.05
C HIS A 62 -5.14 -3.58 10.65
N ARG A 63 -4.94 -3.90 11.93
CA ARG A 63 -3.63 -3.77 12.60
C ARG A 63 -2.56 -4.66 11.96
N PHE A 64 -2.93 -5.88 11.56
CA PHE A 64 -2.04 -6.77 10.83
C PHE A 64 -1.57 -6.16 9.51
N MET A 65 -2.47 -5.57 8.72
CA MET A 65 -2.11 -4.90 7.47
C MET A 65 -1.19 -3.68 7.69
N GLN A 66 -1.37 -2.95 8.80
CA GLN A 66 -0.45 -1.87 9.18
C GLN A 66 0.94 -2.42 9.51
N LEU A 67 1.02 -3.48 10.33
CA LEU A 67 2.29 -4.12 10.68
C LEU A 67 3.02 -4.68 9.44
N ILE A 68 2.31 -5.24 8.48
CA ILE A 68 2.92 -5.68 7.22
C ILE A 68 3.61 -4.52 6.52
N ARG A 69 2.95 -3.37 6.37
CA ARG A 69 3.55 -2.18 5.72
C ARG A 69 4.77 -1.66 6.48
N GLU A 70 4.77 -1.77 7.80
CA GLU A 70 5.84 -1.29 8.67
C GLU A 70 7.06 -2.23 8.68
N TYR A 71 6.82 -3.55 8.68
CA TYR A 71 7.88 -4.52 8.96
C TYR A 71 8.21 -5.47 7.81
N SER A 72 7.45 -5.53 6.70
CA SER A 72 7.64 -6.54 5.66
C SER A 72 9.02 -6.54 5.01
N MET A 73 9.72 -5.41 5.02
CA MET A 73 11.09 -5.32 4.50
C MET A 73 12.11 -6.13 5.32
N HIS A 74 11.82 -6.34 6.60
CA HIS A 74 12.76 -6.98 7.54
C HIS A 74 12.23 -8.28 8.13
N GLU A 75 10.91 -8.43 8.22
CA GLU A 75 10.24 -9.52 8.90
C GLU A 75 9.29 -10.28 7.99
N HIS A 76 9.66 -11.50 7.65
CA HIS A 76 8.93 -12.31 6.68
C HIS A 76 8.10 -13.44 7.31
N GLN A 77 8.20 -13.62 8.62
CA GLN A 77 7.59 -14.74 9.34
C GLN A 77 6.24 -14.36 9.96
N VAL A 78 5.22 -15.19 9.72
CA VAL A 78 3.87 -15.00 10.29
C VAL A 78 3.89 -14.92 11.82
N ALA A 79 4.80 -15.66 12.46
CA ALA A 79 4.92 -15.72 13.93
C ALA A 79 5.20 -14.33 14.52
N PHE A 80 6.09 -13.53 13.92
CA PHE A 80 6.40 -12.17 14.36
C PHE A 80 5.15 -11.29 14.43
N TYR A 81 4.34 -11.30 13.38
CA TYR A 81 3.11 -10.48 13.31
C TYR A 81 2.05 -10.96 14.32
N ALA A 82 1.93 -12.26 14.49
CA ALA A 82 1.03 -12.84 15.48
C ALA A 82 1.42 -12.45 16.91
N GLU A 83 2.70 -12.46 17.23
CA GLU A 83 3.26 -12.01 18.50
C GLU A 83 3.00 -10.51 18.74
N LYS A 84 3.28 -9.65 17.76
CA LYS A 84 2.96 -8.21 17.81
C LYS A 84 1.48 -7.92 18.07
N LEU A 85 0.61 -8.81 17.61
CA LEU A 85 -0.84 -8.71 17.81
C LEU A 85 -1.32 -9.41 19.11
N CYS A 86 -0.40 -10.02 19.88
CA CYS A 86 -0.72 -10.81 21.07
C CYS A 86 -1.74 -11.93 20.79
N ILE A 87 -1.62 -12.61 19.63
CA ILE A 87 -2.47 -13.74 19.22
C ILE A 87 -1.63 -14.89 18.67
N SER A 88 -2.22 -16.08 18.56
CA SER A 88 -1.54 -17.20 17.89
C SER A 88 -1.55 -17.06 16.36
N SER A 89 -0.53 -17.61 15.67
CA SER A 89 -0.49 -17.67 14.20
C SER A 89 -1.69 -18.40 13.61
N ARG A 90 -2.21 -19.43 14.32
CA ARG A 90 -3.43 -20.14 13.93
C ARG A 90 -4.66 -19.24 13.96
N TYR A 91 -4.77 -18.38 14.98
CA TYR A 91 -5.88 -17.44 15.09
C TYR A 91 -5.76 -16.33 14.05
N LEU A 92 -4.54 -15.80 13.81
CA LEU A 92 -4.27 -14.86 12.76
C LEU A 92 -4.70 -15.43 11.39
N HIS A 93 -4.34 -16.67 11.07
CA HIS A 93 -4.77 -17.34 9.84
C HIS A 93 -6.29 -17.41 9.73
N LYS A 94 -7.00 -17.78 10.80
CA LYS A 94 -8.47 -17.87 10.82
C LYS A 94 -9.14 -16.54 10.50
N ILE A 95 -8.67 -15.45 11.10
CA ILE A 95 -9.29 -14.13 10.91
C ILE A 95 -8.94 -13.51 9.56
N THR A 96 -7.71 -13.68 9.04
CA THR A 96 -7.32 -13.18 7.72
C THR A 96 -8.10 -13.86 6.62
N VAL A 97 -8.20 -15.19 6.63
CA VAL A 97 -9.01 -15.94 5.65
C VAL A 97 -10.47 -15.51 5.69
N ARG A 98 -11.01 -15.21 6.90
CA ARG A 98 -12.41 -14.80 7.04
C ARG A 98 -12.68 -13.36 6.57
N HIS A 99 -11.75 -12.44 6.78
CA HIS A 99 -11.99 -11.00 6.63
C HIS A 99 -11.17 -10.33 5.52
N LEU A 100 -10.18 -11.04 4.93
CA LEU A 100 -9.30 -10.52 3.88
C LEU A 100 -9.35 -11.43 2.64
N ASP A 101 -10.55 -11.58 2.07
CA ASP A 101 -10.83 -12.25 0.79
C ASP A 101 -10.21 -13.66 0.66
N GLY A 102 -10.22 -14.44 1.73
CA GLY A 102 -9.67 -15.78 1.76
C GLY A 102 -8.15 -15.87 1.82
N LYS A 103 -7.45 -14.73 1.89
CA LYS A 103 -5.99 -14.70 1.88
C LYS A 103 -5.38 -15.16 3.20
N LYS A 104 -4.34 -15.97 3.07
CA LYS A 104 -3.53 -16.43 4.22
C LYS A 104 -2.56 -15.33 4.67
N PRO A 105 -2.18 -15.26 5.96
CA PRO A 105 -1.23 -14.25 6.46
C PRO A 105 0.08 -14.21 5.67
N LYS A 106 0.68 -15.36 5.39
CA LYS A 106 1.92 -15.45 4.61
C LYS A 106 1.78 -14.88 3.19
N GLN A 107 0.65 -15.12 2.57
CA GLN A 107 0.37 -14.59 1.24
C GLN A 107 0.32 -13.05 1.25
N LEU A 108 -0.31 -12.46 2.25
CA LEU A 108 -0.39 -10.98 2.39
C LEU A 108 0.99 -10.36 2.63
N ILE A 109 1.83 -11.02 3.46
CA ILE A 109 3.21 -10.60 3.68
C ILE A 109 4.01 -10.69 2.37
N ASP A 110 3.89 -11.81 1.64
CA ASP A 110 4.61 -12.03 0.39
C ASP A 110 4.17 -11.04 -0.71
N GLU A 111 2.88 -10.72 -0.81
CA GLU A 111 2.35 -9.70 -1.73
C GLU A 111 2.97 -8.33 -1.47
N GLN A 112 3.05 -7.89 -0.21
CA GLN A 112 3.69 -6.63 0.15
C GLN A 112 5.18 -6.66 -0.15
N LEU A 113 5.87 -7.73 0.21
CA LEU A 113 7.31 -7.87 -0.04
C LEU A 113 7.63 -7.84 -1.54
N VAL A 114 6.79 -8.46 -2.38
CA VAL A 114 6.89 -8.35 -3.84
C VAL A 114 6.71 -6.91 -4.31
N ALA A 115 5.80 -6.15 -3.71
CA ALA A 115 5.63 -4.73 -4.04
C ALA A 115 6.90 -3.92 -3.71
N GLU A 116 7.49 -4.14 -2.53
CA GLU A 116 8.76 -3.50 -2.12
C GLU A 116 9.92 -3.87 -3.07
N ILE A 117 10.05 -5.16 -3.41
CA ILE A 117 11.06 -5.61 -4.38
C ILE A 117 10.89 -4.90 -5.73
N LYS A 118 9.66 -4.76 -6.22
CA LYS A 118 9.39 -4.04 -7.49
C LYS A 118 9.79 -2.57 -7.41
N VAL A 119 9.57 -1.91 -6.28
CA VAL A 119 10.00 -0.52 -6.07
C VAL A 119 11.52 -0.44 -6.13
N LEU A 120 12.24 -1.28 -5.40
CA LEU A 120 13.71 -1.30 -5.38
C LEU A 120 14.31 -1.72 -6.73
N LEU A 121 13.66 -2.62 -7.46
CA LEU A 121 14.09 -2.99 -8.82
C LEU A 121 13.97 -1.85 -9.84
N ASN A 122 13.17 -0.82 -9.57
CA ASN A 122 13.08 0.37 -10.42
C ASN A 122 14.28 1.33 -10.22
N GLU A 123 15.06 1.16 -9.16
CA GLU A 123 16.29 1.92 -8.93
C GLU A 123 17.45 1.33 -9.76
N PRO A 124 17.92 2.01 -10.82
CA PRO A 124 18.95 1.45 -11.72
C PRO A 124 20.29 1.18 -11.01
N ARG A 125 20.56 1.90 -9.93
CA ARG A 125 21.82 1.82 -9.18
C ARG A 125 21.90 0.62 -8.24
N LEU A 126 20.77 0.03 -7.87
CA LEU A 126 20.75 -1.10 -6.95
C LEU A 126 20.93 -2.42 -7.70
N SER A 127 21.89 -3.21 -7.31
CA SER A 127 22.02 -4.61 -7.75
C SER A 127 20.98 -5.50 -7.07
N VAL A 128 20.71 -6.66 -7.65
CA VAL A 128 19.79 -7.64 -7.03
C VAL A 128 20.36 -8.17 -5.71
N THR A 129 21.67 -8.19 -5.57
CA THR A 129 22.37 -8.57 -4.33
C THR A 129 22.09 -7.55 -3.23
N GLU A 130 22.29 -6.26 -3.50
CA GLU A 130 22.01 -5.20 -2.54
C GLU A 130 20.54 -5.15 -2.14
N ILE A 131 19.62 -5.43 -3.08
CA ILE A 131 18.18 -5.54 -2.75
C ILE A 131 17.93 -6.73 -1.81
N ALA A 132 18.61 -7.87 -2.03
CA ALA A 132 18.47 -9.03 -1.15
C ALA A 132 18.96 -8.70 0.28
N GLU A 133 20.07 -7.98 0.40
CA GLU A 133 20.61 -7.53 1.69
C GLU A 133 19.67 -6.55 2.39
N GLN A 134 19.16 -5.53 1.68
CA GLN A 134 18.22 -4.55 2.24
C GLN A 134 16.92 -5.17 2.74
N LEU A 135 16.47 -6.22 2.08
CA LEU A 135 15.23 -6.92 2.42
C LEU A 135 15.47 -8.15 3.30
N HIS A 136 16.65 -8.30 3.88
CA HIS A 136 17.04 -9.38 4.78
C HIS A 136 16.80 -10.79 4.20
N PHE A 137 16.96 -10.94 2.89
CA PHE A 137 17.01 -12.26 2.27
C PHE A 137 18.38 -12.91 2.52
N PRO A 138 18.45 -14.24 2.65
CA PRO A 138 19.72 -14.95 2.84
C PRO A 138 20.75 -14.66 1.75
N ASP A 139 20.31 -14.57 0.50
CA ASP A 139 21.13 -14.29 -0.67
C ASP A 139 20.28 -13.86 -1.89
N GLN A 140 20.97 -13.44 -2.95
CA GLN A 140 20.36 -13.06 -4.23
C GLN A 140 19.57 -14.21 -4.90
N SER A 141 20.02 -15.44 -4.76
CA SER A 141 19.38 -16.61 -5.38
C SER A 141 18.03 -16.86 -4.74
N TYR A 142 17.97 -16.73 -3.42
CA TYR A 142 16.72 -16.87 -2.68
C TYR A 142 15.72 -15.78 -3.05
N LEU A 143 16.14 -14.50 -3.09
CA LEU A 143 15.30 -13.40 -3.57
C LEU A 143 14.79 -13.66 -4.99
N THR A 144 15.67 -14.09 -5.90
CA THR A 144 15.32 -14.38 -7.29
C THR A 144 14.26 -15.47 -7.39
N HIS A 145 14.43 -16.55 -6.64
CA HIS A 145 13.46 -17.64 -6.58
C HIS A 145 12.13 -17.19 -5.98
N PHE A 146 12.18 -16.44 -4.87
CA PHE A 146 10.99 -15.88 -4.22
C PHE A 146 10.22 -14.97 -5.17
N PHE A 147 10.90 -14.03 -5.82
CA PHE A 147 10.27 -13.08 -6.74
C PHE A 147 9.66 -13.80 -7.95
N LYS A 148 10.40 -14.73 -8.58
CA LYS A 148 9.91 -15.51 -9.72
C LYS A 148 8.71 -16.38 -9.35
N LYS A 149 8.74 -17.01 -8.17
CA LYS A 149 7.61 -17.81 -7.67
C LYS A 149 6.32 -17.00 -7.53
N ASN A 150 6.43 -15.74 -7.08
CA ASN A 150 5.26 -14.89 -6.81
C ASN A 150 4.82 -14.04 -8.00
N THR A 151 5.69 -13.79 -8.99
CA THR A 151 5.40 -12.89 -10.14
C THR A 151 5.42 -13.59 -11.48
N GLY A 152 5.97 -14.80 -11.56
CA GLY A 152 6.15 -15.55 -12.80
C GLY A 152 7.43 -15.22 -13.58
N ILE A 153 8.08 -14.08 -13.29
CA ILE A 153 9.28 -13.60 -13.99
C ILE A 153 10.44 -13.33 -13.01
N SER A 154 11.66 -13.38 -13.51
CA SER A 154 12.85 -13.06 -12.70
C SER A 154 13.02 -11.55 -12.49
N PRO A 155 13.79 -11.10 -11.47
CA PRO A 155 14.13 -9.69 -11.28
C PRO A 155 14.80 -9.05 -12.51
N LYS A 156 15.65 -9.79 -13.23
CA LYS A 156 16.30 -9.31 -14.47
C LYS A 156 15.29 -9.10 -15.59
N GLU A 157 14.38 -10.05 -15.81
CA GLU A 157 13.30 -9.92 -16.79
C GLU A 157 12.36 -8.76 -16.44
N PHE A 158 12.03 -8.56 -15.17
CA PHE A 158 11.23 -7.42 -14.71
C PHE A 158 11.88 -6.09 -15.06
N ARG A 159 13.20 -5.94 -14.83
CA ARG A 159 13.95 -4.72 -15.23
C ARG A 159 14.00 -4.52 -16.73
N ALA A 160 14.21 -5.59 -17.51
CA ALA A 160 14.27 -5.52 -18.96
C ALA A 160 12.96 -5.03 -19.58
N ILE A 161 11.82 -5.52 -19.09
CA ILE A 161 10.48 -5.10 -19.57
C ILE A 161 10.26 -3.61 -19.30
N LYS A 162 10.70 -3.07 -18.16
CA LYS A 162 10.52 -1.65 -17.82
C LYS A 162 11.44 -0.72 -18.60
N ASN A 163 12.60 -1.17 -19.02
CA ASN A 163 13.54 -0.35 -19.81
C ASN A 163 13.14 -0.25 -21.30
N LEU A 164 12.12 -1.01 -21.72
CA LEU A 164 11.59 -1.01 -23.09
C LEU A 164 10.32 -0.14 -23.28
N GLY A 165 9.81 0.45 -22.24
CA GLY A 165 8.63 1.35 -22.24
C GLY A 165 8.94 2.73 -21.69
#